data_88681e72281620583a16c86f1f8bc112
#
_entry.id   88681e72281620583a16c86f1f8bc112
#
_cell.length_a   1.000
_cell.length_b   1.000
_cell.length_c   1.000
_cell.angle_alpha   90.00
_cell.angle_beta   90.00
_cell.angle_gamma   90.00
#
_symmetry.space_group_name_H-M   'P 1'
#
loop_
_entity.id
_entity.type
_entity.pdbx_description
1 polymer ?
#
loop_
_entity_poly.entity_id
_entity_poly.type
_entity_poly.pdbx_seq_one_letter_code
_entity_poly.pdbx_strand_id
1 'polypeptide(L)'
;AEVRRKFAQGGPAAMIVTADDGTLQGVLTKTDLLKPVPTRLVLVDHNELTQAVPGADEVTITEIIDHHRLGPMSTPQPIRFLNEPVGSTCTIVADLFRRHGFKPSADLAGLMMSGLISDTLLLQSPTSTPKDAEILAWLESHAEVKAKALAKLIFSSGSVILASTPDKVVRADFKIYDEEDVRFA
;
A
#
# COMPACT_ATOMS: atom_id res chain seq x y z
N ALA A 1 14.15 9.46 13.38
CA ALA A 1 14.04 10.84 13.86
C ALA A 1 14.40 10.96 15.36
N GLU A 2 13.74 10.22 16.28
CA GLU A 2 13.94 10.35 17.73
C GLU A 2 15.36 9.99 18.20
N VAL A 3 15.92 8.89 17.70
CA VAL A 3 17.28 8.44 18.04
C VAL A 3 18.33 9.47 17.61
N ARG A 4 18.23 10.00 16.38
CA ARG A 4 19.11 11.09 15.89
C ARG A 4 19.02 12.32 16.80
N ARG A 5 17.82 12.70 17.24
CA ARG A 5 17.61 13.82 18.17
C ARG A 5 18.29 13.59 19.53
N LYS A 6 18.17 12.38 20.12
CA LYS A 6 18.81 12.04 21.39
C LYS A 6 20.35 12.15 21.31
N PHE A 7 20.95 11.67 20.22
CA PHE A 7 22.40 11.83 20.02
C PHE A 7 22.83 13.28 19.77
N ALA A 8 22.01 14.07 19.06
CA ALA A 8 22.33 15.49 18.77
C ALA A 8 22.25 16.38 20.02
N GLN A 9 21.40 16.07 20.98
CA GLN A 9 21.19 16.83 22.21
C GLN A 9 22.23 16.52 23.34
N GLY A 10 23.39 15.97 23.00
CA GLY A 10 24.40 15.63 24.00
C GLY A 10 24.18 14.29 24.72
N GLY A 11 23.38 13.44 24.13
CA GLY A 11 23.10 12.08 24.63
C GLY A 11 24.35 11.18 24.72
N PRO A 12 24.19 9.93 25.19
CA PRO A 12 25.29 9.02 25.44
C PRO A 12 26.06 8.72 24.15
N ALA A 13 27.35 8.31 24.29
CA ALA A 13 28.19 7.94 23.13
C ALA A 13 27.63 6.73 22.35
N ALA A 14 26.92 5.87 23.04
CA ALA A 14 26.26 4.69 22.48
C ALA A 14 24.92 4.41 23.18
N MET A 15 23.99 3.76 22.48
CA MET A 15 22.71 3.30 23.00
C MET A 15 22.59 1.80 22.82
N ILE A 16 22.08 1.12 23.84
CA ILE A 16 21.76 -0.30 23.77
C ILE A 16 20.42 -0.44 23.02
N VAL A 17 20.38 -1.37 22.10
CA VAL A 17 19.17 -1.74 21.36
C VAL A 17 18.69 -3.11 21.87
N THR A 18 17.46 -3.16 22.33
CA THR A 18 16.80 -4.38 22.81
C THR A 18 15.55 -4.68 22.01
N ALA A 19 15.18 -5.95 21.92
CA ALA A 19 13.85 -6.36 21.51
C ALA A 19 12.81 -6.05 22.62
N ASP A 20 11.51 -6.24 22.31
CA ASP A 20 10.42 -5.96 23.25
C ASP A 20 10.48 -6.86 24.52
N ASP A 21 11.06 -8.06 24.40
CA ASP A 21 11.32 -8.98 25.52
C ASP A 21 12.57 -8.64 26.36
N GLY A 22 13.25 -7.55 26.04
CA GLY A 22 14.47 -7.10 26.70
C GLY A 22 15.76 -7.76 26.21
N THR A 23 15.69 -8.68 25.25
CA THR A 23 16.87 -9.35 24.67
C THR A 23 17.76 -8.33 23.94
N LEU A 24 19.08 -8.35 24.23
CA LEU A 24 20.06 -7.50 23.57
C LEU A 24 20.13 -7.79 22.07
N GLN A 25 19.85 -6.79 21.25
CA GLN A 25 19.95 -6.84 19.79
C GLN A 25 21.25 -6.21 19.26
N GLY A 26 21.81 -5.25 20.00
CA GLY A 26 23.04 -4.61 19.60
C GLY A 26 23.31 -3.29 20.32
N VAL A 27 24.31 -2.58 19.80
CA VAL A 27 24.70 -1.26 20.28
C VAL A 27 24.72 -0.29 19.10
N LEU A 28 24.09 0.84 19.25
CA LEU A 28 24.05 1.92 18.25
C LEU A 28 24.92 3.08 18.70
N THR A 29 25.82 3.54 17.84
CA THR A 29 26.70 4.70 18.06
C THR A 29 26.33 5.86 17.14
N LYS A 30 26.89 7.07 17.43
CA LYS A 30 26.76 8.23 16.52
C LYS A 30 27.31 7.93 15.13
N THR A 31 28.40 7.17 15.03
CA THR A 31 29.02 6.81 13.75
C THR A 31 28.10 5.89 12.90
N ASP A 32 27.30 5.05 13.55
CA ASP A 32 26.37 4.18 12.82
C ASP A 32 25.25 4.97 12.14
N LEU A 33 24.87 6.12 12.71
CA LEU A 33 23.88 7.02 12.09
C LEU A 33 24.39 7.74 10.84
N LEU A 34 25.72 7.77 10.63
CA LEU A 34 26.36 8.35 9.44
C LEU A 34 26.58 7.33 8.34
N LYS A 35 26.45 6.04 8.65
CA LYS A 35 26.54 4.98 7.64
C LYS A 35 25.27 4.96 6.78
N PRO A 36 25.41 4.88 5.46
CA PRO A 36 24.25 4.69 4.61
C PRO A 36 23.56 3.35 4.96
N VAL A 37 22.25 3.40 5.19
CA VAL A 37 21.47 2.18 5.38
C VAL A 37 21.24 1.56 3.99
N PRO A 38 21.71 0.33 3.73
CA PRO A 38 21.57 -0.29 2.42
C PRO A 38 20.12 -0.81 2.21
N THR A 39 19.14 0.00 2.59
CA THR A 39 17.72 -0.32 2.41
C THR A 39 17.34 -0.14 0.95
N ARG A 40 16.64 -1.13 0.42
CA ARG A 40 16.03 -1.09 -0.90
C ARG A 40 14.53 -1.15 -0.75
N LEU A 41 13.82 -0.32 -1.51
CA LEU A 41 12.36 -0.30 -1.53
C LEU A 41 11.84 -0.79 -2.88
N VAL A 42 10.75 -1.53 -2.81
CA VAL A 42 9.82 -1.75 -3.91
C VAL A 42 8.56 -0.97 -3.56
N LEU A 43 8.15 -0.05 -4.43
CA LEU A 43 6.87 0.64 -4.27
C LEU A 43 5.78 -0.21 -4.92
N VAL A 44 4.68 -0.40 -4.20
CA VAL A 44 3.54 -1.19 -4.66
C VAL A 44 2.28 -0.35 -4.47
N ASP A 45 1.46 -0.26 -5.52
CA ASP A 45 0.17 0.45 -5.52
C ASP A 45 0.29 1.99 -5.45
N HIS A 46 1.46 2.52 -5.74
CA HIS A 46 1.71 3.95 -5.94
C HIS A 46 3.05 4.14 -6.65
N ASN A 47 3.19 5.25 -7.37
CA ASN A 47 4.41 5.63 -8.08
C ASN A 47 4.88 7.05 -7.75
N GLU A 48 4.35 7.67 -6.69
CA GLU A 48 4.76 8.99 -6.22
C GLU A 48 5.31 8.90 -4.79
N LEU A 49 6.46 9.56 -4.53
CA LEU A 49 7.09 9.59 -3.21
C LEU A 49 6.21 10.25 -2.14
N THR A 50 5.32 11.15 -2.54
CA THR A 50 4.36 11.80 -1.64
C THR A 50 3.36 10.82 -1.01
N GLN A 51 3.14 9.68 -1.65
CA GLN A 51 2.26 8.61 -1.17
C GLN A 51 3.03 7.52 -0.43
N ALA A 52 4.37 7.54 -0.52
CA ALA A 52 5.22 6.55 0.10
C ALA A 52 5.40 6.79 1.61
N VAL A 53 5.94 5.79 2.30
CA VAL A 53 6.29 5.90 3.71
C VAL A 53 7.33 7.01 3.94
N PRO A 54 7.31 7.72 5.08
CA PRO A 54 8.32 8.70 5.41
C PRO A 54 9.74 8.11 5.35
N GLY A 55 10.66 8.80 4.65
CA GLY A 55 12.03 8.35 4.44
C GLY A 55 12.24 7.50 3.18
N ALA A 56 11.21 7.30 2.36
CA ALA A 56 11.35 6.61 1.08
C ALA A 56 12.30 7.34 0.11
N ASP A 57 12.41 8.64 0.23
CA ASP A 57 13.33 9.51 -0.50
C ASP A 57 14.81 9.41 -0.02
N GLU A 58 15.03 8.83 1.16
CA GLU A 58 16.37 8.61 1.74
C GLU A 58 16.98 7.25 1.34
N VAL A 59 16.27 6.40 0.65
CA VAL A 59 16.67 5.01 0.33
C VAL A 59 16.59 4.72 -1.16
N THR A 60 17.15 3.60 -1.59
CA THR A 60 17.15 3.22 -3.00
C THR A 60 15.85 2.53 -3.37
N ILE A 61 15.07 3.15 -4.26
CA ILE A 61 13.94 2.49 -4.91
C ILE A 61 14.50 1.61 -6.02
N THR A 62 14.14 0.34 -6.03
CA THR A 62 14.64 -0.66 -7.00
C THR A 62 13.58 -1.12 -7.98
N GLU A 63 12.32 -1.01 -7.60
CA GLU A 63 11.20 -1.45 -8.43
C GLU A 63 9.92 -0.69 -8.05
N ILE A 64 9.03 -0.51 -9.02
CA ILE A 64 7.67 -0.02 -8.85
C ILE A 64 6.72 -0.98 -9.54
N ILE A 65 5.65 -1.37 -8.83
CA ILE A 65 4.55 -2.18 -9.35
C ILE A 65 3.25 -1.43 -9.08
N ASP A 66 2.57 -0.98 -10.14
CA ASP A 66 1.45 -0.07 -9.99
C ASP A 66 0.43 -0.21 -11.12
N HIS A 67 -0.79 0.28 -10.91
CA HIS A 67 -1.85 0.36 -11.91
C HIS A 67 -2.40 1.78 -12.10
N HIS A 68 -1.91 2.73 -11.33
CA HIS A 68 -2.33 4.12 -11.39
C HIS A 68 -1.69 4.87 -12.58
N ARG A 69 -2.21 6.07 -12.85
CA ARG A 69 -1.56 7.02 -13.75
C ARG A 69 -0.15 7.32 -13.27
N LEU A 70 0.75 7.60 -14.21
CA LEU A 70 2.12 7.93 -13.88
C LEU A 70 2.21 9.33 -13.26
N GLY A 71 2.82 9.42 -12.08
CA GLY A 71 3.21 10.67 -11.45
C GLY A 71 4.61 11.13 -11.90
N PRO A 72 5.01 12.36 -11.55
CA PRO A 72 6.33 12.90 -11.84
C PRO A 72 7.38 12.29 -10.92
N MET A 73 7.90 11.12 -11.26
CA MET A 73 8.95 10.46 -10.50
C MET A 73 10.26 10.44 -11.27
N SER A 74 11.36 10.77 -10.58
CA SER A 74 12.72 10.63 -11.09
C SER A 74 13.52 9.72 -10.18
N THR A 75 14.29 8.80 -10.76
CA THR A 75 15.18 7.90 -10.03
C THR A 75 16.64 8.15 -10.46
N PRO A 76 17.62 8.08 -9.53
CA PRO A 76 19.02 8.33 -9.85
C PRO A 76 19.66 7.23 -10.72
N GLN A 77 18.99 6.09 -10.83
CA GLN A 77 19.42 4.94 -11.63
C GLN A 77 18.22 4.26 -12.29
N PRO A 78 18.42 3.49 -13.37
CA PRO A 78 17.36 2.68 -13.97
C PRO A 78 16.78 1.70 -12.94
N ILE A 79 15.46 1.58 -12.93
CA ILE A 79 14.73 0.65 -12.07
C ILE A 79 13.78 -0.21 -12.91
N ARG A 80 13.31 -1.31 -12.35
CA ARG A 80 12.17 -2.02 -12.94
C ARG A 80 10.90 -1.23 -12.65
N PHE A 81 10.14 -0.91 -13.70
CA PHE A 81 8.86 -0.23 -13.60
C PHE A 81 7.80 -1.06 -14.30
N LEU A 82 6.88 -1.64 -13.53
CA LEU A 82 5.77 -2.43 -14.04
C LEU A 82 4.46 -1.68 -13.73
N ASN A 83 3.90 -1.08 -14.78
CA ASN A 83 2.60 -0.43 -14.70
C ASN A 83 1.69 -1.05 -15.77
N GLU A 84 0.52 -1.51 -15.35
CA GLU A 84 -0.47 -2.10 -16.25
C GLU A 84 -1.84 -1.43 -16.02
N PRO A 85 -2.61 -1.13 -17.07
CA PRO A 85 -3.94 -0.54 -16.96
C PRO A 85 -4.98 -1.61 -16.60
N VAL A 86 -4.92 -2.09 -15.37
CA VAL A 86 -5.84 -3.06 -14.75
C VAL A 86 -6.57 -2.42 -13.57
N GLY A 87 -7.57 -3.10 -13.04
CA GLY A 87 -8.40 -2.57 -11.96
C GLY A 87 -7.74 -2.57 -10.58
N SER A 88 -6.64 -3.31 -10.38
CA SER A 88 -5.95 -3.39 -9.08
C SER A 88 -4.49 -3.80 -9.25
N THR A 89 -3.60 -3.27 -8.42
CA THR A 89 -2.21 -3.76 -8.33
C THR A 89 -2.16 -5.22 -7.85
N CYS A 90 -3.13 -5.67 -7.07
CA CYS A 90 -3.24 -7.08 -6.69
C CYS A 90 -3.41 -8.01 -7.90
N THR A 91 -4.03 -7.54 -8.98
CA THR A 91 -4.11 -8.27 -10.25
C THR A 91 -2.72 -8.48 -10.85
N ILE A 92 -1.89 -7.45 -10.85
CA ILE A 92 -0.51 -7.52 -11.37
C ILE A 92 0.33 -8.48 -10.55
N VAL A 93 0.29 -8.35 -9.22
CA VAL A 93 1.07 -9.19 -8.31
C VAL A 93 0.64 -10.66 -8.42
N ALA A 94 -0.66 -10.95 -8.44
CA ALA A 94 -1.18 -12.31 -8.60
C ALA A 94 -0.82 -12.91 -9.97
N ASP A 95 -0.83 -12.10 -11.03
CA ASP A 95 -0.38 -12.53 -12.36
C ASP A 95 1.12 -12.84 -12.39
N LEU A 96 1.95 -12.10 -11.65
CA LEU A 96 3.37 -12.43 -11.48
C LEU A 96 3.54 -13.79 -10.79
N PHE A 97 2.79 -14.08 -9.73
CA PHE A 97 2.78 -15.41 -9.10
C PHE A 97 2.47 -16.51 -10.13
N ARG A 98 1.40 -16.32 -10.89
CA ARG A 98 0.94 -17.28 -11.89
C ARG A 98 1.97 -17.50 -13.00
N ARG A 99 2.53 -16.42 -13.57
CA ARG A 99 3.54 -16.50 -14.65
C ARG A 99 4.83 -17.18 -14.21
N HIS A 100 5.21 -17.01 -12.95
CA HIS A 100 6.39 -17.67 -12.39
C HIS A 100 6.12 -19.07 -11.81
N GLY A 101 4.89 -19.58 -11.94
CA GLY A 101 4.52 -20.90 -11.45
C GLY A 101 4.41 -21.00 -9.93
N PHE A 102 4.39 -19.87 -9.22
CA PHE A 102 4.20 -19.84 -7.77
C PHE A 102 2.72 -19.98 -7.42
N LYS A 103 2.45 -20.73 -6.35
CA LYS A 103 1.13 -20.85 -5.76
C LYS A 103 1.10 -20.06 -4.45
N PRO A 104 0.17 -19.11 -4.29
CA PRO A 104 0.00 -18.43 -3.00
C PRO A 104 -0.57 -19.41 -1.96
N SER A 105 -0.29 -19.17 -0.68
CA SER A 105 -1.06 -19.78 0.39
C SER A 105 -2.51 -19.32 0.36
N ALA A 106 -3.43 -20.03 1.00
CA ALA A 106 -4.83 -19.66 1.05
C ALA A 106 -5.05 -18.25 1.62
N ASP A 107 -4.32 -17.92 2.70
CA ASP A 107 -4.36 -16.59 3.32
C ASP A 107 -3.87 -15.50 2.37
N LEU A 108 -2.75 -15.72 1.68
CA LEU A 108 -2.21 -14.75 0.73
C LEU A 108 -3.11 -14.58 -0.49
N ALA A 109 -3.72 -15.67 -0.99
CA ALA A 109 -4.72 -15.60 -2.05
C ALA A 109 -5.94 -14.80 -1.60
N GLY A 110 -6.43 -15.03 -0.40
CA GLY A 110 -7.52 -14.27 0.20
C GLY A 110 -7.19 -12.78 0.37
N LEU A 111 -5.96 -12.47 0.79
CA LEU A 111 -5.51 -11.08 0.95
C LEU A 111 -5.43 -10.36 -0.41
N MET A 112 -4.79 -10.94 -1.43
CA MET A 112 -4.74 -10.35 -2.78
C MET A 112 -6.13 -10.21 -3.38
N MET A 113 -7.01 -11.21 -3.16
CA MET A 113 -8.41 -11.15 -3.58
C MET A 113 -9.17 -10.01 -2.90
N SER A 114 -8.88 -9.72 -1.63
CA SER A 114 -9.50 -8.59 -0.91
C SER A 114 -9.15 -7.25 -1.54
N GLY A 115 -7.89 -7.00 -1.88
CA GLY A 115 -7.45 -5.79 -2.57
C GLY A 115 -8.12 -5.66 -3.95
N LEU A 116 -8.09 -6.73 -4.76
CA LEU A 116 -8.73 -6.72 -6.07
C LEU A 116 -10.25 -6.44 -5.97
N ILE A 117 -10.95 -7.05 -5.02
CA ILE A 117 -12.38 -6.81 -4.78
C ILE A 117 -12.63 -5.36 -4.36
N SER A 118 -11.80 -4.81 -3.47
CA SER A 118 -11.93 -3.44 -2.99
C SER A 118 -11.81 -2.44 -4.13
N ASP A 119 -10.75 -2.53 -4.92
CA ASP A 119 -10.44 -1.57 -5.99
C ASP A 119 -11.43 -1.65 -7.16
N THR A 120 -11.89 -2.87 -7.47
CA THR A 120 -12.79 -3.11 -8.61
C THR A 120 -14.27 -3.14 -8.24
N LEU A 121 -14.63 -2.96 -6.96
CA LEU A 121 -16.01 -3.15 -6.47
C LEU A 121 -16.59 -4.50 -6.91
N LEU A 122 -15.83 -5.57 -6.73
CA LEU A 122 -16.15 -6.90 -7.25
C LEU A 122 -16.40 -6.88 -8.77
N LEU A 123 -15.50 -6.29 -9.53
CA LEU A 123 -15.55 -6.13 -11.00
C LEU A 123 -16.67 -5.22 -11.52
N GLN A 124 -17.28 -4.38 -10.67
CA GLN A 124 -18.31 -3.41 -11.07
C GLN A 124 -17.74 -2.02 -11.38
N SER A 125 -16.50 -1.75 -11.00
CA SER A 125 -15.83 -0.50 -11.34
C SER A 125 -15.60 -0.38 -12.84
N PRO A 126 -15.73 0.82 -13.43
CA PRO A 126 -15.41 1.05 -14.84
C PRO A 126 -13.92 0.83 -15.15
N THR A 127 -13.06 0.78 -14.15
CA THR A 127 -11.64 0.44 -14.28
C THR A 127 -11.36 -1.04 -14.37
N SER A 128 -12.37 -1.89 -14.12
CA SER A 128 -12.21 -3.35 -14.15
C SER A 128 -11.94 -3.85 -15.58
N THR A 129 -11.04 -4.81 -15.70
CA THR A 129 -10.64 -5.40 -16.97
C THR A 129 -10.92 -6.91 -17.03
N PRO A 130 -10.89 -7.53 -18.21
CA PRO A 130 -10.99 -8.99 -18.33
C PRO A 130 -9.89 -9.72 -17.54
N LYS A 131 -8.68 -9.11 -17.44
CA LYS A 131 -7.58 -9.66 -16.66
C LYS A 131 -7.90 -9.72 -15.17
N ASP A 132 -8.57 -8.71 -14.63
CA ASP A 132 -9.00 -8.71 -13.22
C ASP A 132 -9.97 -9.87 -12.94
N ALA A 133 -10.90 -10.12 -13.85
CA ALA A 133 -11.85 -11.22 -13.72
C ALA A 133 -11.16 -12.60 -13.77
N GLU A 134 -10.20 -12.78 -14.68
CA GLU A 134 -9.40 -14.01 -14.79
C GLU A 134 -8.58 -14.26 -13.53
N ILE A 135 -7.90 -13.23 -13.02
CA ILE A 135 -7.08 -13.32 -11.82
C ILE A 135 -7.94 -13.52 -10.57
N LEU A 136 -9.10 -12.87 -10.47
CA LEU A 136 -10.03 -13.09 -9.37
C LEU A 136 -10.44 -14.55 -9.27
N ALA A 137 -10.81 -15.18 -10.41
CA ALA A 137 -11.18 -16.60 -10.46
C ALA A 137 -9.99 -17.50 -10.07
N TRP A 138 -8.78 -17.15 -10.51
CA TRP A 138 -7.57 -17.89 -10.15
C TRP A 138 -7.27 -17.77 -8.65
N LEU A 139 -7.35 -16.58 -8.05
CA LEU A 139 -7.18 -16.37 -6.61
C LEU A 139 -8.23 -17.13 -5.80
N GLU A 140 -9.51 -17.08 -6.22
CA GLU A 140 -10.60 -17.82 -5.57
C GLU A 140 -10.36 -19.34 -5.56
N SER A 141 -9.68 -19.88 -6.57
CA SER A 141 -9.32 -21.31 -6.61
C SER A 141 -8.23 -21.70 -5.61
N HIS A 142 -7.49 -20.74 -5.04
CA HIS A 142 -6.44 -20.95 -4.06
C HIS A 142 -6.85 -20.49 -2.64
N ALA A 143 -7.82 -19.60 -2.53
CA ALA A 143 -8.33 -19.11 -1.25
C ALA A 143 -9.38 -20.07 -0.66
N GLU A 144 -9.50 -20.08 0.67
CA GLU A 144 -10.53 -20.86 1.39
C GLU A 144 -11.87 -20.13 1.50
N VAL A 145 -11.99 -18.96 0.87
CA VAL A 145 -13.18 -18.09 0.90
C VAL A 145 -13.64 -17.75 -0.51
N LYS A 146 -14.96 -17.65 -0.70
CA LYS A 146 -15.54 -17.24 -1.97
C LYS A 146 -15.53 -15.74 -2.15
N ALA A 147 -15.22 -15.25 -3.36
CA ALA A 147 -15.12 -13.82 -3.69
C ALA A 147 -16.39 -13.04 -3.29
N LYS A 148 -17.58 -13.56 -3.57
CA LYS A 148 -18.85 -12.93 -3.18
C LYS A 148 -19.04 -12.82 -1.66
N ALA A 149 -18.61 -13.84 -0.90
CA ALA A 149 -18.71 -13.82 0.56
C ALA A 149 -17.74 -12.81 1.14
N LEU A 150 -16.52 -12.78 0.63
CA LEU A 150 -15.48 -11.82 1.03
C LEU A 150 -15.88 -10.38 0.69
N ALA A 151 -16.41 -10.13 -0.52
CA ALA A 151 -16.94 -8.83 -0.91
C ALA A 151 -18.03 -8.33 0.03
N LYS A 152 -19.01 -9.21 0.38
CA LYS A 152 -20.05 -8.86 1.34
C LYS A 152 -19.47 -8.45 2.69
N LEU A 153 -18.46 -9.16 3.18
CA LEU A 153 -17.78 -8.84 4.44
C LEU A 153 -17.07 -7.48 4.35
N ILE A 154 -16.27 -7.24 3.30
CA ILE A 154 -15.52 -6.01 3.09
C ILE A 154 -16.47 -4.80 3.05
N PHE A 155 -17.48 -4.85 2.19
CA PHE A 155 -18.39 -3.70 2.00
C PHE A 155 -19.37 -3.50 3.16
N SER A 156 -19.70 -4.55 3.91
CA SER A 156 -20.54 -4.37 5.10
C SER A 156 -19.76 -3.83 6.30
N SER A 157 -18.52 -4.27 6.51
CA SER A 157 -17.70 -3.80 7.63
C SER A 157 -17.12 -2.41 7.43
N GLY A 158 -16.81 -2.02 6.18
CA GLY A 158 -16.32 -0.69 5.83
C GLY A 158 -17.42 0.36 5.58
N SER A 159 -18.69 0.00 5.69
CA SER A 159 -19.80 0.90 5.36
C SER A 159 -19.99 1.99 6.42
N VAL A 160 -19.59 3.22 6.09
CA VAL A 160 -19.86 4.42 6.88
C VAL A 160 -21.37 4.62 7.07
N ILE A 161 -22.18 4.21 6.08
CA ILE A 161 -23.65 4.30 6.13
C ILE A 161 -24.22 3.44 7.25
N LEU A 162 -23.72 2.22 7.44
CA LEU A 162 -24.19 1.31 8.49
C LEU A 162 -23.64 1.67 9.88
N ALA A 163 -22.50 2.34 9.94
CA ALA A 163 -21.80 2.67 11.18
C ALA A 163 -22.06 4.10 11.68
N SER A 164 -22.79 4.95 10.93
CA SER A 164 -22.91 6.38 11.21
C SER A 164 -24.35 6.88 11.13
N THR A 165 -24.61 8.03 11.75
CA THR A 165 -25.90 8.74 11.60
C THR A 165 -25.99 9.38 10.21
N PRO A 166 -27.20 9.60 9.65
CA PRO A 166 -27.39 10.23 8.34
C PRO A 166 -26.65 11.56 8.19
N ASP A 167 -26.62 12.41 9.22
CA ASP A 167 -25.89 13.69 9.21
C ASP A 167 -24.36 13.47 9.06
N LYS A 168 -23.80 12.49 9.74
CA LYS A 168 -22.37 12.14 9.61
C LYS A 168 -22.04 11.57 8.24
N VAL A 169 -22.93 10.78 7.65
CA VAL A 169 -22.76 10.20 6.32
C VAL A 169 -22.73 11.31 5.27
N VAL A 170 -23.69 12.23 5.31
CA VAL A 170 -23.78 13.37 4.37
C VAL A 170 -22.56 14.28 4.50
N ARG A 171 -22.04 14.48 5.71
CA ARG A 171 -20.88 15.36 5.96
C ARG A 171 -19.52 14.68 5.78
N ALA A 172 -19.46 13.37 5.63
CA ALA A 172 -18.18 12.64 5.57
C ALA A 172 -17.31 13.03 4.36
N ASP A 173 -17.93 13.42 3.25
CA ASP A 173 -17.22 13.88 2.03
C ASP A 173 -17.79 15.25 1.56
N PHE A 174 -18.26 16.05 2.49
CA PHE A 174 -18.83 17.36 2.20
C PHE A 174 -17.71 18.35 1.82
N LYS A 175 -17.76 18.86 0.61
CA LYS A 175 -16.83 19.87 0.10
C LYS A 175 -17.61 21.10 -0.29
N ILE A 176 -17.10 22.26 0.12
CA ILE A 176 -17.65 23.55 -0.27
C ILE A 176 -16.84 24.06 -1.46
N TYR A 177 -17.52 24.47 -2.51
CA TYR A 177 -16.95 25.10 -3.67
C TYR A 177 -17.46 26.54 -3.75
N ASP A 178 -16.54 27.47 -3.92
CA ASP A 178 -16.83 28.88 -4.16
C ASP A 178 -16.37 29.21 -5.59
N GLU A 179 -17.29 29.49 -6.51
CA GLU A 179 -17.00 29.92 -7.87
C GLU A 179 -17.72 31.26 -8.13
N GLU A 180 -16.94 32.31 -8.36
CA GLU A 180 -17.42 33.69 -8.57
C GLU A 180 -18.39 34.09 -7.43
N ASP A 181 -19.68 34.24 -7.75
CA ASP A 181 -20.72 34.66 -6.79
C ASP A 181 -21.59 33.50 -6.30
N VAL A 182 -21.23 32.23 -6.61
CA VAL A 182 -22.02 31.06 -6.28
C VAL A 182 -21.25 30.15 -5.33
N ARG A 183 -21.87 29.84 -4.19
CA ARG A 183 -21.38 28.84 -3.23
C ARG A 183 -22.27 27.62 -3.29
N PHE A 184 -21.66 26.45 -3.55
CA PHE A 184 -22.36 25.15 -3.58
C PHE A 184 -21.55 24.06 -2.86
N ALA A 185 -22.23 22.96 -2.51
CA ALA A 185 -21.64 21.86 -1.77
C ALA A 185 -22.22 20.51 -2.24
#